data_77ad21bebfd653a730c720718dc0a20a
#
_entry.id   77ad21bebfd653a730c720718dc0a20a
#
_cell.length_a   1.000
_cell.length_b   1.000
_cell.length_c   1.000
_cell.angle_alpha   90.00
_cell.angle_beta   90.00
_cell.angle_gamma   90.00
#
_symmetry.space_group_name_H-M   'P 1'
#
loop_
_entity.id
_entity.type
_entity.pdbx_description
1 polymer ?
#
loop_
_entity_poly.entity_id
_entity_poly.type
_entity_poly.pdbx_seq_one_letter_code
_entity_poly.pdbx_strand_id
1 'polypeptide(L)'
;VTESAPVDPTTTEGWKTLAGIADGFSPDLRGWFDSDPGRAEQYTFQAGDLTVDLSKGLVTEEILAALLQVAEATGVAERYQAMISGEHVNPTEDRAVLHTALRRPKGGELTPAAPFVVDGQDVDADVHATLDKVYAFAEQVRSGAWKGVTGKRIETVVNIGIGGSDLGPVMVYEALKPYVQAGIEARFVSNIDPADIYEKTADLDPETTLFIVASKTFGTLETLTNARLARQWLWEKLGLTDAADGAKNDAVAKHFVAVSTALDKVAAFGIDPENAFGFWDWVGGRYSVDSAIGTSVIIAIGKENWQDFLAGFHTIDEHMRTTPLAQNVPVLMGLLNVWYSNFLGAQSHAVLPYTQYLHRFAAYLQQLTMESNGKRVRWDGSPVTTDTGEVFWGEPGTNGQHAFYQLIHQGTRLIPADFIAVANPARPLKDETGDGKAVEPGQDVHNLFLANFFAQTKALAFGKTADEVRAEGTTDEAIVAARTFTGNKPSTSILAPALTPSVVGQLIALYEHIVFTEGTIWGIDSFDQWGVELGKQLALQIAPAVDGDADALASQDSSTKALIAKYLELRK
;
A
#
# COMPACT_ATOMS: atom_id res chain seq x y z
N VAL A 1 12.17 -17.77 22.04
CA VAL A 1 10.81 -18.01 22.53
C VAL A 1 10.03 -18.58 21.36
N THR A 2 9.58 -19.83 21.49
CA THR A 2 8.71 -20.46 20.47
C THR A 2 7.39 -19.72 20.47
N GLU A 3 7.05 -19.10 19.34
CA GLU A 3 5.74 -18.49 19.13
C GLU A 3 4.61 -19.47 19.50
N SER A 4 3.53 -18.97 20.10
CA SER A 4 2.36 -19.80 20.39
C SER A 4 1.75 -20.35 19.09
N ALA A 5 1.29 -21.59 19.11
CA ALA A 5 0.62 -22.21 17.95
C ALA A 5 -0.58 -21.35 17.51
N PRO A 6 -0.82 -21.24 16.19
CA PRO A 6 -1.98 -20.50 15.68
C PRO A 6 -3.28 -21.19 16.11
N VAL A 7 -4.28 -20.40 16.47
CA VAL A 7 -5.61 -20.89 16.74
C VAL A 7 -6.33 -21.11 15.40
N ASP A 8 -6.96 -22.27 15.22
CA ASP A 8 -7.85 -22.47 14.09
C ASP A 8 -9.15 -21.69 14.30
N PRO A 9 -9.44 -20.65 13.52
CA PRO A 9 -10.60 -19.80 13.75
C PRO A 9 -11.92 -20.57 13.66
N THR A 10 -11.97 -21.64 12.85
CA THR A 10 -13.19 -22.44 12.65
C THR A 10 -13.60 -23.24 13.89
N THR A 11 -12.68 -23.40 14.84
CA THR A 11 -12.97 -24.11 16.11
C THR A 11 -13.56 -23.18 17.18
N THR A 12 -13.51 -21.88 16.97
CA THR A 12 -14.00 -20.89 17.94
C THR A 12 -15.53 -20.80 17.95
N GLU A 13 -16.10 -20.48 19.10
CA GLU A 13 -17.56 -20.34 19.22
C GLU A 13 -18.10 -19.19 18.37
N GLY A 14 -17.38 -18.06 18.32
CA GLY A 14 -17.74 -16.93 17.43
C GLY A 14 -17.83 -17.35 15.97
N TRP A 15 -16.89 -18.13 15.46
CA TRP A 15 -16.93 -18.65 14.09
C TRP A 15 -18.12 -19.55 13.82
N LYS A 16 -18.44 -20.46 14.73
CA LYS A 16 -19.60 -21.34 14.62
C LYS A 16 -20.90 -20.54 14.61
N THR A 17 -20.99 -19.51 15.46
CA THR A 17 -22.13 -18.59 15.47
C THR A 17 -22.27 -17.88 14.13
N LEU A 18 -21.19 -17.34 13.58
CA LEU A 18 -21.18 -16.68 12.27
C LEU A 18 -21.60 -17.62 11.14
N ALA A 19 -21.10 -18.86 11.14
CA ALA A 19 -21.49 -19.87 10.17
C ALA A 19 -23.00 -20.17 10.21
N GLY A 20 -23.57 -20.25 11.43
CA GLY A 20 -25.01 -20.42 11.61
C GLY A 20 -25.83 -19.22 11.11
N ILE A 21 -25.33 -17.99 11.32
CA ILE A 21 -25.97 -16.77 10.82
C ILE A 21 -25.88 -16.69 9.29
N ALA A 22 -24.73 -17.04 8.72
CA ALA A 22 -24.50 -16.98 7.28
C ALA A 22 -25.42 -17.93 6.49
N ASP A 23 -25.82 -19.04 7.10
CA ASP A 23 -26.78 -19.97 6.50
C ASP A 23 -28.16 -19.30 6.40
N GLY A 24 -28.52 -18.88 5.18
CA GLY A 24 -29.76 -18.15 4.92
C GLY A 24 -29.71 -16.64 5.22
N PHE A 25 -28.54 -16.07 5.42
CA PHE A 25 -28.38 -14.64 5.67
C PHE A 25 -28.92 -13.79 4.51
N SER A 26 -29.84 -12.90 4.84
CA SER A 26 -30.45 -11.97 3.90
C SER A 26 -30.31 -10.54 4.45
N PRO A 27 -29.33 -9.77 4.00
CA PRO A 27 -29.14 -8.40 4.48
C PRO A 27 -30.30 -7.49 4.06
N ASP A 28 -30.65 -6.55 4.94
CA ASP A 28 -31.67 -5.54 4.68
C ASP A 28 -31.23 -4.17 5.24
N LEU A 29 -30.32 -3.52 4.54
CA LEU A 29 -29.81 -2.21 4.96
C LEU A 29 -30.93 -1.14 5.05
N ARG A 30 -31.90 -1.14 4.14
CA ARG A 30 -33.04 -0.23 4.24
C ARG A 30 -33.81 -0.44 5.55
N GLY A 31 -34.21 -1.67 5.82
CA GLY A 31 -34.92 -2.01 7.03
C GLY A 31 -34.14 -1.75 8.30
N TRP A 32 -32.83 -1.99 8.30
CA TRP A 32 -31.98 -1.72 9.45
C TRP A 32 -31.86 -0.22 9.76
N PHE A 33 -31.71 0.62 8.76
CA PHE A 33 -31.69 2.09 8.96
C PHE A 33 -33.07 2.65 9.33
N ASP A 34 -34.15 2.09 8.77
CA ASP A 34 -35.51 2.53 9.08
C ASP A 34 -35.90 2.15 10.52
N SER A 35 -35.48 0.99 10.99
CA SER A 35 -35.80 0.51 12.35
C SER A 35 -34.89 1.06 13.44
N ASP A 36 -33.67 1.51 13.07
CA ASP A 36 -32.69 2.07 14.00
C ASP A 36 -32.11 3.40 13.48
N PRO A 37 -32.73 4.53 13.84
CA PRO A 37 -32.22 5.86 13.49
C PRO A 37 -30.81 6.16 14.04
N GLY A 38 -30.38 5.43 15.08
CA GLY A 38 -29.06 5.56 15.71
C GLY A 38 -27.95 4.75 15.04
N ARG A 39 -28.30 3.93 14.03
CA ARG A 39 -27.33 3.01 13.40
C ARG A 39 -26.06 3.69 12.89
N ALA A 40 -26.17 4.84 12.24
CA ALA A 40 -25.02 5.57 11.74
C ALA A 40 -24.08 5.99 12.87
N GLU A 41 -24.60 6.49 13.98
CA GLU A 41 -23.81 6.88 15.15
C GLU A 41 -23.14 5.66 15.80
N GLN A 42 -23.88 4.56 15.94
CA GLN A 42 -23.41 3.32 16.55
C GLN A 42 -22.22 2.69 15.80
N TYR A 43 -22.21 2.79 14.48
CA TYR A 43 -21.20 2.18 13.62
C TYR A 43 -20.20 3.17 13.01
N THR A 44 -20.15 4.40 13.50
CA THR A 44 -19.14 5.39 13.11
C THR A 44 -18.09 5.54 14.22
N PHE A 45 -16.83 5.42 13.85
CA PHE A 45 -15.70 5.40 14.76
C PHE A 45 -14.66 6.44 14.36
N GLN A 46 -13.84 6.85 15.32
CA GLN A 46 -12.73 7.77 15.11
C GLN A 46 -11.41 7.08 15.37
N ALA A 47 -10.48 7.17 14.43
CA ALA A 47 -9.10 6.74 14.58
C ALA A 47 -8.17 7.85 14.10
N GLY A 48 -7.49 8.52 15.03
CA GLY A 48 -6.74 9.74 14.72
C GLY A 48 -7.65 10.78 14.06
N ASP A 49 -7.27 11.27 12.89
CA ASP A 49 -8.06 12.22 12.09
C ASP A 49 -9.10 11.53 11.17
N LEU A 50 -9.14 10.20 11.18
CA LEU A 50 -10.01 9.43 10.29
C LEU A 50 -11.36 9.17 10.95
N THR A 51 -12.44 9.67 10.34
CA THR A 51 -13.80 9.26 10.66
C THR A 51 -14.17 8.10 9.76
N VAL A 52 -14.51 6.95 10.36
CA VAL A 52 -14.76 5.69 9.65
C VAL A 52 -16.20 5.24 9.92
N ASP A 53 -17.01 5.26 8.89
CA ASP A 53 -18.41 4.83 8.91
C ASP A 53 -18.54 3.40 8.37
N LEU A 54 -18.87 2.47 9.26
CA LEU A 54 -19.15 1.06 8.98
C LEU A 54 -20.66 0.78 8.87
N SER A 55 -21.52 1.78 9.02
CA SER A 55 -22.98 1.59 9.14
C SER A 55 -23.63 1.02 7.88
N LYS A 56 -23.01 1.21 6.70
CA LYS A 56 -23.43 0.59 5.43
C LYS A 56 -22.79 -0.79 5.20
N GLY A 57 -22.18 -1.37 6.21
CA GLY A 57 -21.73 -2.75 6.21
C GLY A 57 -22.86 -3.75 6.45
N LEU A 58 -22.70 -4.97 5.96
CA LEU A 58 -23.64 -6.08 6.17
C LEU A 58 -23.45 -6.69 7.56
N VAL A 59 -23.61 -5.90 8.59
CA VAL A 59 -23.33 -6.24 9.98
C VAL A 59 -24.48 -5.85 10.90
N THR A 60 -24.79 -6.74 11.85
CA THR A 60 -25.71 -6.52 12.97
C THR A 60 -24.94 -6.61 14.28
N GLU A 61 -25.58 -6.23 15.39
CA GLU A 61 -24.96 -6.39 16.73
C GLU A 61 -24.55 -7.84 17.02
N GLU A 62 -25.38 -8.80 16.62
CA GLU A 62 -25.10 -10.22 16.81
C GLU A 62 -23.87 -10.67 15.99
N ILE A 63 -23.79 -10.26 14.72
CA ILE A 63 -22.64 -10.54 13.85
C ILE A 63 -21.38 -9.89 14.44
N LEU A 64 -21.45 -8.63 14.84
CA LEU A 64 -20.30 -7.93 15.41
C LEU A 64 -19.83 -8.58 16.69
N ALA A 65 -20.74 -8.95 17.58
CA ALA A 65 -20.39 -9.66 18.82
C ALA A 65 -19.66 -10.99 18.55
N ALA A 66 -20.15 -11.77 17.59
CA ALA A 66 -19.50 -13.02 17.19
C ALA A 66 -18.12 -12.79 16.54
N LEU A 67 -17.97 -11.76 15.71
CA LEU A 67 -16.68 -11.37 15.12
C LEU A 67 -15.67 -10.96 16.19
N LEU A 68 -16.10 -10.21 17.20
CA LEU A 68 -15.24 -9.83 18.32
C LEU A 68 -14.79 -11.05 19.14
N GLN A 69 -15.67 -12.02 19.36
CA GLN A 69 -15.29 -13.30 19.98
C GLN A 69 -14.21 -14.05 19.17
N VAL A 70 -14.28 -14.01 17.83
CA VAL A 70 -13.22 -14.58 16.98
C VAL A 70 -11.91 -13.86 17.19
N ALA A 71 -11.89 -12.52 17.21
CA ALA A 71 -10.67 -11.73 17.44
C ALA A 71 -10.04 -12.03 18.80
N GLU A 72 -10.86 -12.14 19.85
CA GLU A 72 -10.39 -12.49 21.20
C GLU A 72 -9.83 -13.93 21.23
N ALA A 73 -10.58 -14.90 20.69
CA ALA A 73 -10.17 -16.30 20.71
C ALA A 73 -8.93 -16.61 19.88
N THR A 74 -8.68 -15.84 18.81
CA THR A 74 -7.47 -15.96 17.97
C THR A 74 -6.31 -15.11 18.47
N GLY A 75 -6.49 -14.33 19.52
CA GLY A 75 -5.43 -13.59 20.19
C GLY A 75 -4.90 -12.37 19.44
N VAL A 76 -5.77 -11.60 18.75
CA VAL A 76 -5.37 -10.44 17.96
C VAL A 76 -4.60 -9.41 18.81
N ALA A 77 -5.10 -9.07 20.00
CA ALA A 77 -4.47 -8.08 20.86
C ALA A 77 -3.13 -8.59 21.42
N GLU A 78 -3.07 -9.84 21.86
CA GLU A 78 -1.88 -10.47 22.41
C GLU A 78 -0.77 -10.58 21.35
N ARG A 79 -1.11 -10.99 20.13
CA ARG A 79 -0.14 -11.09 19.03
C ARG A 79 0.38 -9.70 18.60
N TYR A 80 -0.48 -8.68 18.64
CA TYR A 80 -0.02 -7.32 18.38
C TYR A 80 0.98 -6.84 19.44
N GLN A 81 0.73 -7.13 20.73
CA GLN A 81 1.69 -6.83 21.79
C GLN A 81 3.01 -7.60 21.60
N ALA A 82 2.96 -8.86 21.23
CA ALA A 82 4.14 -9.66 20.90
C ALA A 82 4.95 -9.02 19.77
N MET A 83 4.28 -8.60 18.68
CA MET A 83 4.93 -7.94 17.55
C MET A 83 5.67 -6.66 17.98
N ILE A 84 4.99 -5.74 18.66
CA ILE A 84 5.57 -4.45 19.01
C ILE A 84 6.62 -4.54 20.13
N SER A 85 6.64 -5.63 20.89
CA SER A 85 7.67 -5.92 21.89
C SER A 85 8.93 -6.55 21.33
N GLY A 86 8.92 -6.95 20.05
CA GLY A 86 10.08 -7.52 19.36
C GLY A 86 10.15 -9.05 19.41
N GLU A 87 9.05 -9.73 19.75
CA GLU A 87 8.99 -11.18 19.56
C GLU A 87 9.06 -11.53 18.06
N HIS A 88 9.61 -12.72 17.75
CA HIS A 88 9.77 -13.17 16.37
C HIS A 88 8.44 -13.67 15.80
N VAL A 89 7.54 -12.75 15.48
CA VAL A 89 6.22 -13.06 14.87
C VAL A 89 6.27 -13.32 13.36
N ASN A 90 7.46 -13.35 12.78
CA ASN A 90 7.75 -13.93 11.46
C ASN A 90 8.62 -15.18 11.66
N PRO A 91 8.01 -16.32 12.03
CA PRO A 91 8.76 -17.51 12.42
C PRO A 91 9.40 -18.23 11.24
N THR A 92 8.89 -18.07 10.01
CA THR A 92 9.45 -18.75 8.82
C THR A 92 10.80 -18.18 8.42
N GLU A 93 11.12 -16.95 8.83
CA GLU A 93 12.42 -16.30 8.64
C GLU A 93 13.16 -16.07 9.96
N ASP A 94 12.55 -16.47 11.10
CA ASP A 94 13.08 -16.26 12.47
C ASP A 94 13.42 -14.78 12.72
N ARG A 95 12.44 -13.89 12.51
CA ARG A 95 12.63 -12.43 12.62
C ARG A 95 11.58 -11.77 13.47
N ALA A 96 12.00 -10.74 14.22
CA ALA A 96 11.09 -9.74 14.76
C ALA A 96 10.43 -8.95 13.61
N VAL A 97 9.30 -8.31 13.89
CA VAL A 97 8.56 -7.46 12.96
C VAL A 97 8.31 -6.12 13.64
N LEU A 98 9.10 -5.12 13.26
CA LEU A 98 9.20 -3.86 14.01
C LEU A 98 9.01 -2.62 13.11
N HIS A 99 8.19 -2.73 12.05
CA HIS A 99 7.89 -1.55 11.23
C HIS A 99 7.25 -0.42 12.06
N THR A 100 6.55 -0.73 13.15
CA THR A 100 6.03 0.30 14.07
C THR A 100 7.13 1.08 14.80
N ALA A 101 8.31 0.52 14.97
CA ALA A 101 9.44 1.22 15.58
C ALA A 101 10.05 2.29 14.67
N LEU A 102 9.84 2.23 13.36
CA LEU A 102 10.31 3.23 12.40
C LEU A 102 9.73 4.63 12.64
N ARG A 103 8.57 4.72 13.29
CA ARG A 103 7.78 5.94 13.45
C ARG A 103 7.54 6.35 14.90
N ARG A 104 8.21 5.71 15.85
CA ARG A 104 8.15 6.14 17.24
C ARG A 104 8.78 7.51 17.43
N PRO A 105 8.16 8.42 18.21
CA PRO A 105 8.72 9.73 18.47
C PRO A 105 9.99 9.62 19.30
N LYS A 106 10.99 10.47 19.01
CA LYS A 106 12.25 10.55 19.76
C LYS A 106 11.97 11.13 21.15
N GLY A 107 12.22 10.34 22.21
CA GLY A 107 12.06 10.78 23.60
C GLY A 107 10.62 10.99 24.05
N GLY A 108 9.63 10.35 23.38
CA GLY A 108 8.23 10.37 23.79
C GLY A 108 7.93 9.45 24.97
N GLU A 109 6.78 9.64 25.63
CA GLU A 109 6.31 8.80 26.76
C GLU A 109 6.17 7.32 26.41
N LEU A 110 6.09 7.01 25.13
CA LEU A 110 5.92 5.67 24.56
C LEU A 110 7.23 5.04 24.06
N THR A 111 8.31 5.81 24.06
CA THR A 111 9.65 5.23 23.99
C THR A 111 9.89 4.50 25.31
N PRO A 112 10.24 3.19 25.29
CA PRO A 112 10.59 2.49 26.52
C PRO A 112 11.58 3.31 27.33
N ALA A 113 11.45 3.26 28.66
CA ALA A 113 12.19 4.15 29.58
C ALA A 113 13.72 4.04 29.47
N ALA A 114 14.27 3.15 28.70
CA ALA A 114 15.64 3.07 28.14
C ALA A 114 15.90 1.72 27.51
N PRO A 115 16.96 1.55 26.76
CA PRO A 115 16.95 1.32 25.33
C PRO A 115 15.99 0.20 24.92
N PHE A 116 15.28 0.34 23.81
CA PHE A 116 14.45 -0.72 23.24
C PHE A 116 15.35 -1.71 22.50
N VAL A 117 15.79 -2.74 23.22
CA VAL A 117 16.75 -3.72 22.70
C VAL A 117 16.02 -4.98 22.23
N VAL A 118 16.20 -5.31 20.96
CA VAL A 118 15.73 -6.55 20.32
C VAL A 118 16.92 -7.21 19.63
N ASP A 119 17.17 -8.48 19.92
CA ASP A 119 18.29 -9.27 19.37
C ASP A 119 19.67 -8.58 19.57
N GLY A 120 19.82 -7.86 20.65
CA GLY A 120 21.05 -7.12 20.96
C GLY A 120 21.21 -5.76 20.29
N GLN A 121 20.22 -5.32 19.51
CA GLN A 121 20.17 -4.02 18.84
C GLN A 121 19.33 -3.04 19.64
N ASP A 122 19.83 -1.81 19.86
CA ASP A 122 19.02 -0.69 20.32
C ASP A 122 18.25 -0.10 19.13
N VAL A 123 17.03 -0.59 18.95
CA VAL A 123 16.19 -0.32 17.75
C VAL A 123 15.87 1.16 17.61
N ASP A 124 15.43 1.81 18.69
CA ASP A 124 15.03 3.22 18.63
C ASP A 124 16.23 4.14 18.35
N ALA A 125 17.38 3.86 18.97
CA ALA A 125 18.59 4.64 18.73
C ALA A 125 19.07 4.53 17.27
N ASP A 126 19.07 3.34 16.70
CA ASP A 126 19.49 3.09 15.32
C ASP A 126 18.54 3.71 14.31
N VAL A 127 17.23 3.61 14.55
CA VAL A 127 16.21 4.25 13.69
C VAL A 127 16.42 5.75 13.65
N HIS A 128 16.55 6.40 14.79
CA HIS A 128 16.73 7.86 14.83
C HIS A 128 18.07 8.31 14.28
N ALA A 129 19.15 7.56 14.50
CA ALA A 129 20.45 7.86 13.90
C ALA A 129 20.39 7.79 12.36
N THR A 130 19.72 6.78 11.81
CA THR A 130 19.54 6.64 10.36
C THR A 130 18.67 7.76 9.79
N LEU A 131 17.57 8.11 10.45
CA LEU A 131 16.71 9.23 10.05
C LEU A 131 17.48 10.55 10.04
N ASP A 132 18.27 10.82 11.08
CA ASP A 132 19.08 12.05 11.16
C ASP A 132 20.08 12.12 10.00
N LYS A 133 20.70 11.00 9.63
CA LYS A 133 21.60 10.90 8.47
C LYS A 133 20.87 11.19 7.14
N VAL A 134 19.67 10.60 6.95
CA VAL A 134 18.85 10.84 5.75
C VAL A 134 18.38 12.29 5.68
N TYR A 135 17.94 12.86 6.80
CA TYR A 135 17.54 14.27 6.86
C TYR A 135 18.67 15.22 6.51
N ALA A 136 19.86 14.98 7.04
CA ALA A 136 21.04 15.79 6.73
C ALA A 136 21.37 15.73 5.23
N PHE A 137 21.33 14.56 4.62
CA PHE A 137 21.53 14.41 3.19
C PHE A 137 20.43 15.10 2.37
N ALA A 138 19.17 14.88 2.71
CA ALA A 138 18.04 15.49 2.04
C ALA A 138 18.14 17.04 2.06
N GLU A 139 18.53 17.62 3.19
CA GLU A 139 18.72 19.07 3.28
C GLU A 139 19.85 19.58 2.40
N GLN A 140 20.93 18.85 2.24
CA GLN A 140 22.01 19.22 1.30
C GLN A 140 21.50 19.28 -0.14
N VAL A 141 20.66 18.32 -0.55
CA VAL A 141 20.06 18.31 -1.88
C VAL A 141 19.06 19.47 -2.03
N ARG A 142 18.17 19.64 -1.06
CA ARG A 142 17.11 20.66 -1.06
C ARG A 142 17.65 22.10 -1.06
N SER A 143 18.67 22.37 -0.28
CA SER A 143 19.34 23.68 -0.22
C SER A 143 20.21 23.98 -1.45
N GLY A 144 20.56 22.96 -2.25
CA GLY A 144 21.53 23.07 -3.34
C GLY A 144 22.98 23.02 -2.88
N ALA A 145 23.26 22.65 -1.63
CA ALA A 145 24.62 22.40 -1.14
C ALA A 145 25.23 21.16 -1.79
N TRP A 146 24.42 20.11 -1.97
CA TRP A 146 24.78 18.96 -2.80
C TRP A 146 24.66 19.33 -4.27
N LYS A 147 25.71 19.08 -5.04
CA LYS A 147 25.79 19.46 -6.46
C LYS A 147 26.23 18.26 -7.29
N GLY A 148 25.78 18.22 -8.52
CA GLY A 148 26.29 17.32 -9.54
C GLY A 148 27.76 17.61 -9.84
N VAL A 149 28.39 16.71 -10.61
CA VAL A 149 29.82 16.77 -10.92
C VAL A 149 30.26 18.08 -11.62
N THR A 150 29.33 18.72 -12.34
CA THR A 150 29.59 19.99 -13.02
C THR A 150 29.33 21.25 -12.15
N GLY A 151 28.90 21.03 -10.90
CA GLY A 151 28.62 22.13 -9.96
C GLY A 151 27.18 22.67 -10.02
N LYS A 152 26.29 22.09 -10.85
CA LYS A 152 24.86 22.44 -10.86
C LYS A 152 24.15 21.80 -9.67
N ARG A 153 23.09 22.46 -9.17
CA ARG A 153 22.19 21.87 -8.16
C ARG A 153 21.38 20.73 -8.74
N ILE A 154 20.97 19.80 -7.89
CA ILE A 154 20.05 18.73 -8.29
C ILE A 154 18.63 19.29 -8.39
N GLU A 155 17.92 18.93 -9.46
CA GLU A 155 16.54 19.29 -9.75
C GLU A 155 15.63 18.04 -9.83
N THR A 156 16.19 16.91 -10.29
CA THR A 156 15.45 15.66 -10.41
C THR A 156 16.13 14.56 -9.62
N VAL A 157 15.34 13.86 -8.83
CA VAL A 157 15.74 12.65 -8.11
C VAL A 157 15.04 11.46 -8.74
N VAL A 158 15.79 10.46 -9.21
CA VAL A 158 15.26 9.25 -9.82
C VAL A 158 15.47 8.07 -8.86
N ASN A 159 14.40 7.57 -8.28
CA ASN A 159 14.42 6.39 -7.44
C ASN A 159 14.40 5.13 -8.29
N ILE A 160 15.39 4.27 -8.17
CA ILE A 160 15.48 2.98 -8.86
C ILE A 160 15.27 1.89 -7.81
N GLY A 161 14.13 1.23 -7.85
CA GLY A 161 13.75 0.17 -6.93
C GLY A 161 12.54 -0.58 -7.46
N ILE A 162 12.23 -1.74 -6.90
CA ILE A 162 11.07 -2.56 -7.30
C ILE A 162 10.34 -3.07 -6.05
N GLY A 163 9.06 -3.44 -6.21
CA GLY A 163 8.25 -3.92 -5.09
C GLY A 163 8.13 -2.86 -4.00
N GLY A 164 8.47 -3.20 -2.76
CA GLY A 164 8.41 -2.28 -1.61
C GLY A 164 9.34 -1.07 -1.72
N SER A 165 10.40 -1.16 -2.54
CA SER A 165 11.32 -0.05 -2.81
C SER A 165 10.81 0.93 -3.88
N ASP A 166 9.65 0.65 -4.48
CA ASP A 166 9.00 1.47 -5.51
C ASP A 166 7.58 1.88 -5.11
N LEU A 167 6.71 0.91 -4.82
CA LEU A 167 5.27 1.14 -4.63
C LEU A 167 4.95 2.13 -3.52
N GLY A 168 5.61 2.00 -2.37
CA GLY A 168 5.44 2.94 -1.26
C GLY A 168 5.93 4.35 -1.61
N PRO A 169 7.19 4.52 -2.03
CA PRO A 169 7.73 5.81 -2.43
C PRO A 169 6.92 6.52 -3.51
N VAL A 170 6.54 5.85 -4.60
CA VAL A 170 5.76 6.50 -5.67
C VAL A 170 4.36 6.89 -5.18
N MET A 171 3.71 6.03 -4.41
CA MET A 171 2.38 6.32 -3.87
C MET A 171 2.40 7.54 -2.96
N VAL A 172 3.35 7.61 -2.03
CA VAL A 172 3.47 8.73 -1.08
C VAL A 172 3.87 10.01 -1.80
N TYR A 173 4.77 9.95 -2.77
CA TYR A 173 5.14 11.10 -3.60
C TYR A 173 3.92 11.69 -4.33
N GLU A 174 3.13 10.84 -4.99
CA GLU A 174 1.92 11.26 -5.69
C GLU A 174 0.87 11.83 -4.72
N ALA A 175 0.68 11.20 -3.56
CA ALA A 175 -0.25 11.66 -2.54
C ALA A 175 0.14 13.03 -1.97
N LEU A 176 1.43 13.30 -1.83
CA LEU A 176 1.98 14.50 -1.20
C LEU A 176 2.56 15.51 -2.20
N LYS A 177 2.23 15.42 -3.49
CA LYS A 177 2.66 16.40 -4.50
C LYS A 177 2.46 17.87 -4.10
N PRO A 178 1.37 18.26 -3.43
CA PRO A 178 1.20 19.64 -2.98
C PRO A 178 2.29 20.14 -1.99
N TYR A 179 3.01 19.23 -1.36
CA TYR A 179 4.06 19.51 -0.37
C TYR A 179 5.48 19.46 -0.97
N VAL A 180 5.60 19.11 -2.25
CA VAL A 180 6.89 19.00 -2.92
C VAL A 180 7.51 20.40 -3.10
N GLN A 181 8.79 20.52 -2.78
CA GLN A 181 9.53 21.77 -2.95
C GLN A 181 9.61 22.18 -4.42
N ALA A 182 9.33 23.44 -4.71
CA ALA A 182 9.48 23.98 -6.07
C ALA A 182 10.93 23.81 -6.58
N GLY A 183 11.08 23.36 -7.81
CA GLY A 183 12.38 23.09 -8.44
C GLY A 183 12.99 21.73 -8.08
N ILE A 184 12.25 20.87 -7.37
CA ILE A 184 12.61 19.47 -7.16
C ILE A 184 11.49 18.58 -7.71
N GLU A 185 11.87 17.56 -8.46
CA GLU A 185 10.99 16.51 -8.99
C GLU A 185 11.54 15.14 -8.57
N ALA A 186 10.65 14.19 -8.25
CA ALA A 186 11.02 12.79 -8.10
C ALA A 186 10.39 11.95 -9.21
N ARG A 187 11.16 11.01 -9.76
CA ARG A 187 10.73 10.00 -10.72
C ARG A 187 11.08 8.62 -10.19
N PHE A 188 10.37 7.60 -10.69
CA PHE A 188 10.47 6.24 -10.16
C PHE A 188 10.62 5.24 -11.32
N VAL A 189 11.71 4.47 -11.28
CA VAL A 189 12.03 3.43 -12.25
C VAL A 189 12.01 2.09 -11.52
N SER A 190 11.17 1.16 -11.96
CA SER A 190 11.00 -0.14 -11.31
C SER A 190 11.12 -1.31 -12.27
N ASN A 191 10.46 -1.24 -13.42
CA ASN A 191 10.40 -2.34 -14.37
C ASN A 191 11.74 -2.53 -15.09
N ILE A 192 12.11 -3.79 -15.34
CA ILE A 192 13.28 -4.12 -16.17
C ILE A 192 13.00 -3.92 -17.68
N ASP A 193 11.74 -3.72 -18.08
CA ASP A 193 11.42 -3.32 -19.45
C ASP A 193 12.18 -2.01 -19.76
N PRO A 194 13.00 -1.97 -20.83
CA PRO A 194 13.78 -0.79 -21.19
C PRO A 194 12.94 0.49 -21.38
N ALA A 195 11.66 0.34 -21.69
CA ALA A 195 10.75 1.47 -21.82
C ALA A 195 10.63 2.28 -20.52
N ASP A 196 10.67 1.63 -19.36
CA ASP A 196 10.47 2.30 -18.07
C ASP A 196 11.59 3.31 -17.77
N ILE A 197 12.83 2.89 -17.85
CA ILE A 197 13.96 3.80 -17.63
C ILE A 197 14.10 4.82 -18.75
N TYR A 198 13.85 4.41 -20.03
CA TYR A 198 13.94 5.31 -21.17
C TYR A 198 12.98 6.50 -21.04
N GLU A 199 11.70 6.24 -20.84
CA GLU A 199 10.68 7.30 -20.76
C GLU A 199 10.89 8.24 -19.57
N LYS A 200 11.55 7.77 -18.51
CA LYS A 200 11.79 8.56 -17.31
C LYS A 200 13.11 9.31 -17.29
N THR A 201 13.99 9.05 -18.25
CA THR A 201 15.31 9.73 -18.34
C THR A 201 15.53 10.49 -19.64
N ALA A 202 14.73 10.27 -20.69
CA ALA A 202 14.94 10.80 -22.03
C ALA A 202 15.03 12.32 -22.10
N ASP A 203 14.27 13.04 -21.27
CA ASP A 203 14.17 14.49 -21.21
C ASP A 203 15.02 15.12 -20.07
N LEU A 204 15.74 14.31 -19.29
CA LEU A 204 16.50 14.80 -18.15
C LEU A 204 17.84 15.44 -18.54
N ASP A 205 18.23 16.48 -17.79
CA ASP A 205 19.58 17.02 -17.80
C ASP A 205 20.47 16.17 -16.88
N PRO A 206 21.51 15.49 -17.39
CA PRO A 206 22.38 14.65 -16.57
C PRO A 206 23.12 15.44 -15.50
N GLU A 207 23.36 16.73 -15.70
CA GLU A 207 24.09 17.58 -14.75
C GLU A 207 23.27 17.88 -13.48
N THR A 208 21.92 17.74 -13.54
CA THR A 208 20.98 18.09 -12.46
C THR A 208 20.20 16.86 -11.92
N THR A 209 20.57 15.65 -12.35
CA THR A 209 19.89 14.41 -11.99
C THR A 209 20.65 13.63 -10.93
N LEU A 210 19.97 13.21 -9.87
CA LEU A 210 20.46 12.32 -8.81
C LEU A 210 19.68 11.00 -8.86
N PHE A 211 20.40 9.88 -8.88
CA PHE A 211 19.83 8.54 -8.81
C PHE A 211 19.94 7.97 -7.38
N ILE A 212 18.87 7.36 -6.90
CA ILE A 212 18.83 6.60 -5.65
C ILE A 212 18.64 5.13 -6.00
N VAL A 213 19.63 4.30 -5.74
CA VAL A 213 19.55 2.85 -5.95
C VAL A 213 19.04 2.20 -4.67
N ALA A 214 17.78 1.80 -4.68
CA ALA A 214 17.09 1.25 -3.51
C ALA A 214 17.00 -0.29 -3.62
N SER A 215 17.96 -0.97 -3.01
CA SER A 215 18.02 -2.43 -2.91
C SER A 215 18.75 -2.83 -1.65
N LYS A 216 18.05 -3.46 -0.69
CA LYS A 216 18.60 -3.83 0.63
C LYS A 216 19.90 -4.61 0.52
N THR A 217 19.93 -5.65 -0.32
CA THR A 217 21.07 -6.53 -0.52
C THR A 217 21.98 -6.09 -1.67
N PHE A 218 21.63 -5.01 -2.35
CA PHE A 218 22.27 -4.51 -3.57
C PHE A 218 22.50 -5.63 -4.60
N GLY A 219 21.46 -6.44 -4.83
CA GLY A 219 21.52 -7.65 -5.65
C GLY A 219 20.23 -7.95 -6.41
N THR A 220 19.18 -7.15 -6.27
CA THR A 220 17.92 -7.34 -7.01
C THR A 220 18.16 -7.11 -8.50
N LEU A 221 17.83 -8.12 -9.32
CA LEU A 221 18.14 -8.14 -10.75
C LEU A 221 17.66 -6.89 -11.48
N GLU A 222 16.40 -6.56 -11.34
CA GLU A 222 15.75 -5.42 -12.01
C GLU A 222 16.39 -4.09 -11.59
N THR A 223 16.56 -3.91 -10.30
CA THR A 223 17.12 -2.68 -9.72
C THR A 223 18.56 -2.46 -10.16
N LEU A 224 19.41 -3.49 -10.08
CA LEU A 224 20.82 -3.37 -10.47
C LEU A 224 21.00 -3.24 -11.98
N THR A 225 20.15 -3.87 -12.78
CA THR A 225 20.15 -3.68 -14.23
C THR A 225 19.79 -2.22 -14.58
N ASN A 226 18.71 -1.70 -14.03
CA ASN A 226 18.32 -0.29 -14.23
C ASN A 226 19.38 0.68 -13.70
N ALA A 227 20.01 0.38 -12.56
CA ALA A 227 21.09 1.20 -12.03
C ALA A 227 22.31 1.26 -12.96
N ARG A 228 22.71 0.13 -13.56
CA ARG A 228 23.79 0.09 -14.55
C ARG A 228 23.43 0.86 -15.82
N LEU A 229 22.19 0.74 -16.30
CA LEU A 229 21.70 1.51 -17.45
C LEU A 229 21.67 3.01 -17.15
N ALA A 230 21.24 3.42 -15.96
CA ALA A 230 21.28 4.80 -15.52
C ALA A 230 22.72 5.34 -15.43
N ARG A 231 23.67 4.52 -14.95
CA ARG A 231 25.08 4.89 -14.89
C ARG A 231 25.68 5.06 -16.28
N GLN A 232 25.36 4.16 -17.22
CA GLN A 232 25.75 4.25 -18.62
C GLN A 232 25.17 5.51 -19.26
N TRP A 233 23.88 5.77 -19.08
CA TRP A 233 23.20 6.99 -19.53
C TRP A 233 23.89 8.26 -19.02
N LEU A 234 24.26 8.29 -17.72
CA LEU A 234 24.96 9.43 -17.14
C LEU A 234 26.30 9.68 -17.82
N TRP A 235 27.12 8.64 -18.00
CA TRP A 235 28.42 8.77 -18.66
C TRP A 235 28.29 9.21 -20.13
N GLU A 236 27.35 8.64 -20.87
CA GLU A 236 27.10 9.00 -22.28
C GLU A 236 26.68 10.48 -22.40
N LYS A 237 25.71 10.89 -21.59
CA LYS A 237 25.16 12.26 -21.64
C LYS A 237 26.14 13.33 -21.14
N LEU A 238 27.04 12.98 -20.23
CA LEU A 238 28.14 13.88 -19.78
C LEU A 238 29.38 13.81 -20.69
N GLY A 239 29.37 12.99 -21.75
CA GLY A 239 30.51 12.83 -22.66
C GLY A 239 31.69 12.10 -22.02
N LEU A 240 31.46 11.24 -21.05
CA LEU A 240 32.49 10.52 -20.28
C LEU A 240 32.72 9.07 -20.77
N THR A 241 32.11 8.64 -21.86
CA THR A 241 32.20 7.26 -22.35
C THR A 241 33.65 6.78 -22.48
N ASP A 242 34.49 7.60 -23.10
CA ASP A 242 35.92 7.33 -23.32
C ASP A 242 36.82 8.00 -22.27
N ALA A 243 36.26 8.57 -21.21
CA ALA A 243 37.02 9.21 -20.17
C ALA A 243 37.76 8.21 -19.26
N ALA A 244 38.79 8.70 -18.56
CA ALA A 244 39.48 7.91 -17.55
C ALA A 244 38.54 7.53 -16.38
N ASP A 245 38.82 6.41 -15.72
CA ASP A 245 38.01 5.88 -14.63
C ASP A 245 37.79 6.88 -13.49
N GLY A 246 38.75 7.75 -13.21
CA GLY A 246 38.61 8.81 -12.20
C GLY A 246 37.42 9.74 -12.46
N ALA A 247 37.30 10.26 -13.70
CA ALA A 247 36.18 11.15 -14.06
C ALA A 247 34.83 10.42 -14.04
N LYS A 248 34.79 9.15 -14.44
CA LYS A 248 33.60 8.32 -14.37
C LYS A 248 33.17 8.06 -12.93
N ASN A 249 34.12 7.76 -12.05
CA ASN A 249 33.88 7.54 -10.63
C ASN A 249 33.42 8.81 -9.93
N ASP A 250 34.02 9.96 -10.25
CA ASP A 250 33.59 11.26 -9.70
C ASP A 250 32.14 11.58 -10.09
N ALA A 251 31.73 11.28 -11.33
CA ALA A 251 30.37 11.44 -11.77
C ALA A 251 29.41 10.54 -10.97
N VAL A 252 29.73 9.26 -10.78
CA VAL A 252 28.92 8.35 -9.97
C VAL A 252 28.80 8.82 -8.53
N ALA A 253 29.91 9.24 -7.90
CA ALA A 253 29.92 9.70 -6.52
C ALA A 253 29.04 10.94 -6.29
N LYS A 254 28.84 11.77 -7.31
CA LYS A 254 28.01 12.98 -7.24
C LYS A 254 26.56 12.79 -7.68
N HIS A 255 26.27 11.77 -8.48
CA HIS A 255 24.96 11.55 -9.09
C HIS A 255 24.26 10.26 -8.64
N PHE A 256 24.88 9.47 -7.74
CA PHE A 256 24.30 8.25 -7.20
C PHE A 256 24.45 8.18 -5.69
N VAL A 257 23.37 7.79 -5.02
CA VAL A 257 23.34 7.36 -3.62
C VAL A 257 22.59 6.05 -3.53
N ALA A 258 22.68 5.36 -2.40
CA ALA A 258 22.06 4.06 -2.23
C ALA A 258 21.18 4.01 -0.98
N VAL A 259 20.12 3.20 -1.06
CA VAL A 259 19.41 2.68 0.11
C VAL A 259 19.71 1.19 0.18
N SER A 260 20.68 0.83 0.99
CA SER A 260 21.23 -0.53 1.09
C SER A 260 22.06 -0.71 2.35
N THR A 261 22.17 -1.96 2.79
CA THR A 261 23.11 -2.37 3.86
C THR A 261 24.36 -3.06 3.31
N ALA A 262 24.39 -3.36 2.01
CA ALA A 262 25.50 -4.08 1.36
C ALA A 262 26.62 -3.11 0.91
N LEU A 263 27.32 -2.51 1.86
CA LEU A 263 28.27 -1.40 1.63
C LEU A 263 29.40 -1.76 0.66
N ASP A 264 29.90 -3.00 0.67
CA ASP A 264 30.95 -3.45 -0.26
C ASP A 264 30.46 -3.42 -1.71
N LYS A 265 29.22 -3.86 -1.94
CA LYS A 265 28.61 -3.84 -3.28
C LYS A 265 28.28 -2.42 -3.72
N VAL A 266 27.85 -1.57 -2.80
CA VAL A 266 27.62 -0.13 -3.03
C VAL A 266 28.92 0.54 -3.48
N ALA A 267 30.02 0.32 -2.77
CA ALA A 267 31.34 0.82 -3.13
C ALA A 267 31.83 0.28 -4.48
N ALA A 268 31.64 -1.02 -4.75
CA ALA A 268 32.02 -1.61 -6.02
C ALA A 268 31.24 -1.05 -7.22
N PHE A 269 30.01 -0.55 -7.01
CA PHE A 269 29.26 0.16 -8.04
C PHE A 269 29.84 1.56 -8.35
N GLY A 270 30.55 2.14 -7.41
CA GLY A 270 31.13 3.50 -7.47
C GLY A 270 30.40 4.52 -6.60
N ILE A 271 29.42 4.09 -5.79
CA ILE A 271 28.73 4.94 -4.83
C ILE A 271 29.57 5.03 -3.55
N ASP A 272 29.71 6.25 -3.01
CA ASP A 272 30.35 6.45 -1.73
C ASP A 272 29.52 5.80 -0.61
N PRO A 273 30.07 4.84 0.16
CA PRO A 273 29.34 4.18 1.23
C PRO A 273 28.81 5.13 2.32
N GLU A 274 29.41 6.30 2.49
CA GLU A 274 28.89 7.34 3.39
C GLU A 274 27.51 7.87 2.94
N ASN A 275 27.18 7.73 1.65
CA ASN A 275 25.91 8.09 1.04
C ASN A 275 25.01 6.84 0.82
N ALA A 276 25.18 5.83 1.62
CA ALA A 276 24.30 4.69 1.72
C ALA A 276 23.50 4.75 3.02
N PHE A 277 22.19 4.55 2.90
CA PHE A 277 21.24 4.60 4.00
C PHE A 277 20.62 3.22 4.18
N GLY A 278 20.73 2.66 5.37
CA GLY A 278 20.28 1.30 5.66
C GLY A 278 18.89 1.23 6.27
N PHE A 279 18.37 0.03 6.32
CA PHE A 279 17.25 -0.38 7.14
C PHE A 279 17.44 -1.86 7.52
N TRP A 280 16.55 -2.43 8.33
CA TRP A 280 16.86 -3.64 9.08
C TRP A 280 16.04 -4.84 8.61
N ASP A 281 16.45 -6.05 9.01
CA ASP A 281 15.76 -7.29 8.64
C ASP A 281 14.37 -7.42 9.25
N TRP A 282 14.12 -6.74 10.35
CA TRP A 282 12.80 -6.66 10.98
C TRP A 282 11.83 -5.68 10.28
N VAL A 283 12.21 -5.10 9.14
CA VAL A 283 11.33 -4.34 8.24
C VAL A 283 11.14 -5.10 6.94
N GLY A 284 9.95 -5.60 6.70
CA GLY A 284 9.56 -6.17 5.41
C GLY A 284 9.46 -5.10 4.31
N GLY A 285 9.73 -5.47 3.05
CA GLY A 285 9.73 -4.53 1.93
C GLY A 285 8.45 -3.72 1.79
N ARG A 286 7.30 -4.38 1.87
CA ARG A 286 5.97 -3.73 1.75
C ARG A 286 5.56 -2.91 2.97
N TYR A 287 6.35 -2.94 4.05
CA TYR A 287 6.19 -2.14 5.27
C TYR A 287 7.29 -1.09 5.44
N SER A 288 8.05 -0.79 4.38
CA SER A 288 9.31 -0.06 4.52
C SER A 288 9.25 1.41 4.07
N VAL A 289 8.13 1.91 3.58
CA VAL A 289 8.06 3.29 3.02
C VAL A 289 8.49 4.37 4.00
N ASP A 290 8.23 4.17 5.28
CA ASP A 290 8.59 5.07 6.39
C ASP A 290 10.02 4.86 6.94
N SER A 291 10.83 4.00 6.30
CA SER A 291 12.26 3.84 6.51
C SER A 291 13.10 4.71 5.55
N ALA A 292 14.40 4.45 5.47
CA ALA A 292 15.28 5.05 4.46
C ALA A 292 14.84 4.79 3.00
N ILE A 293 13.98 3.79 2.77
CA ILE A 293 13.34 3.57 1.46
C ILE A 293 12.60 4.82 0.97
N GLY A 294 12.09 5.65 1.86
CA GLY A 294 11.44 6.92 1.56
C GLY A 294 12.38 8.09 1.25
N THR A 295 13.69 7.88 1.10
CA THR A 295 14.67 8.97 0.90
C THR A 295 14.30 9.91 -0.25
N SER A 296 13.81 9.39 -1.38
CA SER A 296 13.34 10.20 -2.52
C SER A 296 12.21 11.15 -2.13
N VAL A 297 11.28 10.68 -1.32
CA VAL A 297 10.15 11.47 -0.83
C VAL A 297 10.62 12.49 0.22
N ILE A 298 11.52 12.10 1.11
CA ILE A 298 12.10 13.01 2.12
C ILE A 298 12.80 14.20 1.43
N ILE A 299 13.55 13.95 0.35
CA ILE A 299 14.15 15.01 -0.47
C ILE A 299 13.06 15.91 -1.06
N ALA A 300 11.98 15.33 -1.57
CA ALA A 300 10.93 16.08 -2.23
C ALA A 300 10.14 16.98 -1.26
N ILE A 301 9.69 16.45 -0.12
CA ILE A 301 8.77 17.16 0.79
C ILE A 301 9.45 17.77 2.03
N GLY A 302 10.66 17.36 2.36
CA GLY A 302 11.45 17.86 3.48
C GLY A 302 11.17 17.16 4.81
N LYS A 303 12.07 17.42 5.76
CA LYS A 303 12.10 16.80 7.09
C LYS A 303 10.79 17.01 7.87
N GLU A 304 10.29 18.24 7.92
CA GLU A 304 9.11 18.58 8.74
C GLU A 304 7.87 17.81 8.27
N ASN A 305 7.59 17.83 6.96
CA ASN A 305 6.48 17.05 6.38
C ASN A 305 6.66 15.55 6.57
N TRP A 306 7.90 15.06 6.51
CA TRP A 306 8.18 13.64 6.78
C TRP A 306 7.95 13.27 8.24
N GLN A 307 8.32 14.14 9.18
CA GLN A 307 8.04 13.93 10.61
C GLN A 307 6.53 13.90 10.87
N ASP A 308 5.74 14.76 10.21
CA ASP A 308 4.29 14.72 10.29
C ASP A 308 3.72 13.40 9.70
N PHE A 309 4.31 12.92 8.61
CA PHE A 309 3.97 11.63 8.01
C PHE A 309 4.22 10.48 9.00
N LEU A 310 5.38 10.41 9.64
CA LEU A 310 5.69 9.41 10.65
C LEU A 310 4.75 9.52 11.88
N ALA A 311 4.46 10.75 12.32
CA ALA A 311 3.53 10.98 13.43
C ALA A 311 2.12 10.47 13.12
N GLY A 312 1.69 10.56 11.86
CA GLY A 312 0.42 9.99 11.41
C GLY A 312 0.35 8.47 11.58
N PHE A 313 1.38 7.76 11.16
CA PHE A 313 1.49 6.31 11.42
C PHE A 313 1.40 6.01 12.92
N HIS A 314 2.18 6.73 13.72
CA HIS A 314 2.25 6.51 15.16
C HIS A 314 0.88 6.74 15.84
N THR A 315 0.11 7.71 15.37
CA THR A 315 -1.26 7.95 15.86
C THR A 315 -2.15 6.71 15.72
N ILE A 316 -2.07 6.02 14.60
CA ILE A 316 -2.86 4.80 14.36
C ILE A 316 -2.23 3.58 15.07
N ASP A 317 -0.91 3.51 15.20
CA ASP A 317 -0.26 2.49 16.03
C ASP A 317 -0.75 2.56 17.49
N GLU A 318 -0.86 3.76 18.04
CA GLU A 318 -1.38 3.95 19.38
C GLU A 318 -2.86 3.64 19.50
N HIS A 319 -3.65 4.00 18.49
CA HIS A 319 -5.06 3.59 18.42
C HIS A 319 -5.18 2.04 18.43
N MET A 320 -4.40 1.34 17.61
CA MET A 320 -4.37 -0.13 17.59
C MET A 320 -3.96 -0.73 18.93
N ARG A 321 -2.97 -0.14 19.57
CA ARG A 321 -2.40 -0.63 20.83
C ARG A 321 -3.32 -0.43 22.04
N THR A 322 -4.04 0.70 22.11
CA THR A 322 -4.72 1.15 23.33
C THR A 322 -6.23 1.07 23.28
N THR A 323 -6.82 1.02 22.10
CA THR A 323 -8.28 1.04 21.94
C THR A 323 -8.84 -0.37 22.15
N PRO A 324 -9.92 -0.54 22.93
CA PRO A 324 -10.60 -1.84 23.06
C PRO A 324 -11.06 -2.37 21.71
N LEU A 325 -11.04 -3.70 21.50
CA LEU A 325 -11.34 -4.34 20.22
C LEU A 325 -12.67 -3.86 19.61
N ALA A 326 -13.70 -3.66 20.44
CA ALA A 326 -15.03 -3.22 19.98
C ALA A 326 -15.08 -1.78 19.43
N GLN A 327 -14.02 -1.01 19.58
CA GLN A 327 -13.89 0.37 19.09
C GLN A 327 -12.62 0.56 18.25
N ASN A 328 -11.86 -0.50 18.07
CA ASN A 328 -10.58 -0.49 17.38
C ASN A 328 -10.81 -0.60 15.87
N VAL A 329 -10.64 0.50 15.16
CA VAL A 329 -11.01 0.63 13.74
C VAL A 329 -10.32 -0.41 12.85
N PRO A 330 -8.98 -0.61 12.89
CA PRO A 330 -8.33 -1.64 12.08
C PRO A 330 -8.87 -3.05 12.38
N VAL A 331 -9.13 -3.35 13.65
CA VAL A 331 -9.70 -4.64 14.05
C VAL A 331 -11.10 -4.80 13.50
N LEU A 332 -11.97 -3.80 13.63
CA LEU A 332 -13.35 -3.85 13.13
C LEU A 332 -13.38 -4.01 11.61
N MET A 333 -12.55 -3.28 10.87
CA MET A 333 -12.46 -3.40 9.42
C MET A 333 -11.92 -4.78 9.00
N GLY A 334 -10.90 -5.29 9.65
CA GLY A 334 -10.37 -6.63 9.39
C GLY A 334 -11.40 -7.73 9.68
N LEU A 335 -12.16 -7.59 10.75
CA LEU A 335 -13.25 -8.52 11.10
C LEU A 335 -14.37 -8.51 10.05
N LEU A 336 -14.74 -7.33 9.54
CA LEU A 336 -15.74 -7.24 8.46
C LEU A 336 -15.22 -7.88 7.17
N ASN A 337 -13.94 -7.72 6.86
CA ASN A 337 -13.33 -8.38 5.69
C ASN A 337 -13.37 -9.90 5.82
N VAL A 338 -13.09 -10.44 7.00
CA VAL A 338 -13.24 -11.88 7.30
C VAL A 338 -14.69 -12.34 7.14
N TRP A 339 -15.65 -11.56 7.62
CA TRP A 339 -17.08 -11.82 7.46
C TRP A 339 -17.47 -11.90 5.98
N TYR A 340 -17.09 -10.90 5.19
CA TYR A 340 -17.41 -10.88 3.76
C TYR A 340 -16.72 -11.99 2.98
N SER A 341 -15.44 -12.26 3.24
CA SER A 341 -14.65 -13.26 2.53
C SER A 341 -15.03 -14.69 2.91
N ASN A 342 -15.02 -15.00 4.20
CA ASN A 342 -15.15 -16.39 4.67
C ASN A 342 -16.59 -16.87 4.83
N PHE A 343 -17.56 -15.97 4.98
CA PHE A 343 -18.96 -16.33 5.22
C PHE A 343 -19.90 -15.88 4.11
N LEU A 344 -19.61 -14.77 3.43
CA LEU A 344 -20.47 -14.24 2.37
C LEU A 344 -19.88 -14.43 0.96
N GLY A 345 -18.73 -15.07 0.83
CA GLY A 345 -18.14 -15.47 -0.44
C GLY A 345 -17.51 -14.35 -1.27
N ALA A 346 -17.19 -13.20 -0.66
CA ALA A 346 -16.46 -12.13 -1.34
C ALA A 346 -15.01 -12.56 -1.62
N GLN A 347 -14.58 -12.49 -2.88
CA GLN A 347 -13.23 -12.88 -3.31
C GLN A 347 -12.33 -11.67 -3.57
N SER A 348 -12.91 -10.49 -3.68
CA SER A 348 -12.19 -9.24 -3.92
C SER A 348 -12.70 -8.12 -3.04
N HIS A 349 -11.88 -7.10 -2.86
CA HIS A 349 -12.18 -5.93 -2.07
C HIS A 349 -11.73 -4.69 -2.85
N ALA A 350 -12.64 -3.77 -3.13
CA ALA A 350 -12.33 -2.55 -3.87
C ALA A 350 -11.90 -1.42 -2.92
N VAL A 351 -10.90 -0.64 -3.32
CA VAL A 351 -10.48 0.58 -2.64
C VAL A 351 -10.64 1.74 -3.61
N LEU A 352 -11.54 2.65 -3.29
CA LEU A 352 -12.06 3.68 -4.18
C LEU A 352 -11.83 5.08 -3.59
N PRO A 353 -10.61 5.64 -3.73
CA PRO A 353 -10.30 6.95 -3.19
C PRO A 353 -10.92 8.06 -4.05
N TYR A 354 -11.72 8.92 -3.42
CA TYR A 354 -12.24 10.13 -4.05
C TYR A 354 -11.28 11.29 -3.79
N THR A 355 -10.06 11.10 -4.25
CA THR A 355 -9.00 12.10 -4.36
C THR A 355 -7.98 11.63 -5.40
N GLN A 356 -7.72 12.46 -6.40
CA GLN A 356 -6.80 12.11 -7.50
C GLN A 356 -5.39 11.82 -6.99
N TYR A 357 -4.94 12.50 -5.95
CA TYR A 357 -3.61 12.28 -5.37
C TYR A 357 -3.40 10.87 -4.81
N LEU A 358 -4.45 10.11 -4.52
CA LEU A 358 -4.36 8.70 -4.09
C LEU A 358 -4.52 7.70 -5.26
N HIS A 359 -4.28 8.10 -6.51
CA HIS A 359 -4.43 7.21 -7.66
C HIS A 359 -3.49 5.99 -7.63
N ARG A 360 -2.40 6.03 -6.88
CA ARG A 360 -1.50 4.90 -6.67
C ARG A 360 -1.79 4.09 -5.40
N PHE A 361 -2.77 4.48 -4.61
CA PHE A 361 -3.03 3.87 -3.32
C PHE A 361 -3.52 2.42 -3.43
N ALA A 362 -4.44 2.13 -4.35
CA ALA A 362 -4.91 0.76 -4.58
C ALA A 362 -3.76 -0.18 -5.03
N ALA A 363 -2.87 0.29 -5.91
CA ALA A 363 -1.70 -0.48 -6.33
C ALA A 363 -0.72 -0.75 -5.16
N TYR A 364 -0.52 0.22 -4.28
CA TYR A 364 0.26 0.05 -3.05
C TYR A 364 -0.36 -1.02 -2.14
N LEU A 365 -1.68 -0.96 -1.93
CA LEU A 365 -2.41 -1.92 -1.11
C LEU A 365 -2.44 -3.32 -1.72
N GLN A 366 -2.32 -3.47 -3.03
CA GLN A 366 -2.19 -4.78 -3.66
C GLN A 366 -0.99 -5.54 -3.10
N GLN A 367 0.18 -4.93 -3.04
CA GLN A 367 1.34 -5.58 -2.44
C GLN A 367 1.15 -5.76 -0.93
N LEU A 368 0.78 -4.69 -0.22
CA LEU A 368 0.62 -4.74 1.23
C LEU A 368 -0.30 -5.88 1.66
N THR A 369 -1.45 -6.04 1.03
CA THR A 369 -2.48 -7.00 1.43
C THR A 369 -2.25 -8.38 0.83
N MET A 370 -2.03 -8.49 -0.48
CA MET A 370 -1.97 -9.80 -1.16
C MET A 370 -0.67 -10.54 -0.89
N GLU A 371 0.47 -9.84 -0.81
CA GLU A 371 1.75 -10.47 -0.46
C GLU A 371 1.78 -10.87 1.03
N SER A 372 1.12 -10.12 1.90
CA SER A 372 1.01 -10.46 3.31
C SER A 372 0.08 -11.64 3.56
N ASN A 373 -1.13 -11.61 3.02
CA ASN A 373 -2.21 -12.53 3.40
C ASN A 373 -2.54 -13.58 2.33
N GLY A 374 -1.89 -13.55 1.18
CA GLY A 374 -2.01 -14.59 0.16
C GLY A 374 -1.25 -15.86 0.54
N LYS A 375 -1.67 -16.53 1.61
CA LYS A 375 -0.98 -17.68 2.20
C LYS A 375 -1.92 -18.89 2.29
N ARG A 376 -1.36 -20.10 2.13
CA ARG A 376 -2.08 -21.37 2.21
C ARG A 376 -1.69 -22.24 3.41
N VAL A 377 -0.73 -21.80 4.18
CA VAL A 377 -0.28 -22.47 5.42
C VAL A 377 -0.27 -21.49 6.57
N ARG A 378 -0.50 -21.99 7.78
CA ARG A 378 -0.35 -21.21 9.01
C ARG A 378 1.12 -21.03 9.36
N TRP A 379 1.41 -20.15 10.30
CA TRP A 379 2.79 -19.86 10.70
C TRP A 379 3.51 -21.06 11.36
N ASP A 380 2.80 -22.09 11.79
CA ASP A 380 3.37 -23.36 12.26
C ASP A 380 3.53 -24.42 11.16
N GLY A 381 3.23 -24.07 9.91
CA GLY A 381 3.29 -24.98 8.75
C GLY A 381 2.05 -25.84 8.54
N SER A 382 1.06 -25.81 9.44
CA SER A 382 -0.20 -26.52 9.24
C SER A 382 -1.03 -25.88 8.12
N PRO A 383 -1.90 -26.66 7.43
CA PRO A 383 -2.73 -26.09 6.37
C PRO A 383 -3.78 -25.12 6.95
N VAL A 384 -4.10 -24.07 6.20
CA VAL A 384 -5.24 -23.22 6.53
C VAL A 384 -6.56 -24.00 6.39
N THR A 385 -7.56 -23.60 7.16
CA THR A 385 -8.90 -24.22 7.17
C THR A 385 -9.95 -23.34 6.50
N THR A 386 -9.55 -22.14 6.05
CA THR A 386 -10.41 -21.14 5.42
C THR A 386 -9.74 -20.60 4.17
N ASP A 387 -10.48 -19.89 3.32
CA ASP A 387 -9.86 -19.02 2.33
C ASP A 387 -9.08 -17.90 3.06
N THR A 388 -7.99 -17.46 2.46
CA THR A 388 -7.13 -16.40 2.98
C THR A 388 -6.79 -15.40 1.88
N GLY A 389 -6.78 -14.11 2.21
CA GLY A 389 -6.39 -13.04 1.30
C GLY A 389 -7.44 -12.75 0.22
N GLU A 390 -7.94 -11.54 0.22
CA GLU A 390 -8.81 -11.02 -0.85
C GLU A 390 -7.96 -10.39 -1.95
N VAL A 391 -8.48 -10.38 -3.16
CA VAL A 391 -7.90 -9.61 -4.25
C VAL A 391 -8.24 -8.13 -4.03
N PHE A 392 -7.25 -7.34 -3.64
CA PHE A 392 -7.38 -5.88 -3.53
C PHE A 392 -7.21 -5.22 -4.88
N TRP A 393 -8.09 -4.26 -5.20
CA TRP A 393 -8.06 -3.53 -6.46
C TRP A 393 -8.83 -2.22 -6.33
N GLY A 394 -8.63 -1.31 -7.24
CA GLY A 394 -9.41 -0.08 -7.25
C GLY A 394 -8.81 1.01 -8.11
N GLU A 395 -9.59 2.06 -8.29
CA GLU A 395 -9.24 3.27 -9.00
C GLU A 395 -9.89 4.47 -8.31
N PRO A 396 -9.40 5.68 -8.54
CA PRO A 396 -10.04 6.87 -8.00
C PRO A 396 -11.47 7.06 -8.53
N GLY A 397 -12.38 7.51 -7.67
CA GLY A 397 -13.58 8.19 -8.14
C GLY A 397 -13.22 9.60 -8.65
N THR A 398 -13.97 10.13 -9.60
CA THR A 398 -15.18 9.59 -10.23
C THR A 398 -14.91 8.58 -11.36
N ASN A 399 -13.66 8.41 -11.76
CA ASN A 399 -13.28 7.59 -12.93
C ASN A 399 -13.86 6.18 -12.86
N GLY A 400 -13.80 5.52 -11.72
CA GLY A 400 -14.34 4.18 -11.52
C GLY A 400 -15.83 4.05 -11.82
N GLN A 401 -16.61 5.12 -11.59
CA GLN A 401 -18.05 5.15 -11.90
C GLN A 401 -18.31 4.93 -13.39
N HIS A 402 -17.38 5.36 -14.23
CA HIS A 402 -17.46 5.26 -15.69
C HIS A 402 -16.68 4.06 -16.25
N ALA A 403 -16.17 3.18 -15.38
CA ALA A 403 -15.37 2.04 -15.79
C ALA A 403 -15.94 0.70 -15.31
N PHE A 404 -16.16 0.51 -14.01
CA PHE A 404 -16.50 -0.80 -13.46
C PHE A 404 -17.60 -0.79 -12.38
N TYR A 405 -18.17 0.34 -12.00
CA TYR A 405 -19.22 0.39 -10.97
C TYR A 405 -20.49 -0.36 -11.39
N GLN A 406 -20.72 -0.59 -12.67
CA GLN A 406 -21.82 -1.44 -13.14
C GLN A 406 -21.80 -2.82 -12.45
N LEU A 407 -20.62 -3.46 -12.37
CA LEU A 407 -20.46 -4.74 -11.69
C LEU A 407 -20.76 -4.66 -10.19
N ILE A 408 -20.29 -3.58 -9.54
CA ILE A 408 -20.47 -3.42 -8.09
C ILE A 408 -21.95 -3.20 -7.75
N HIS A 409 -22.66 -2.38 -8.53
CA HIS A 409 -24.07 -2.07 -8.30
C HIS A 409 -25.03 -3.22 -8.65
N GLN A 410 -24.89 -3.77 -9.84
CA GLN A 410 -25.88 -4.70 -10.41
C GLN A 410 -25.32 -6.08 -10.73
N GLY A 411 -24.02 -6.33 -10.52
CA GLY A 411 -23.43 -7.63 -10.73
C GLY A 411 -23.88 -8.63 -9.65
N THR A 412 -23.61 -9.90 -9.94
CA THR A 412 -23.98 -11.03 -9.05
C THR A 412 -22.91 -11.35 -7.99
N ARG A 413 -21.74 -10.69 -8.07
CA ARG A 413 -20.64 -10.87 -7.12
C ARG A 413 -20.73 -9.87 -5.99
N LEU A 414 -20.48 -10.32 -4.77
CA LEU A 414 -20.31 -9.42 -3.63
C LEU A 414 -18.90 -8.81 -3.67
N ILE A 415 -18.84 -7.49 -3.73
CA ILE A 415 -17.60 -6.72 -3.74
C ILE A 415 -17.69 -5.67 -2.64
N PRO A 416 -17.16 -5.95 -1.45
CA PRO A 416 -17.00 -4.91 -0.43
C PRO A 416 -16.10 -3.79 -0.94
N ALA A 417 -16.38 -2.56 -0.56
CA ALA A 417 -15.62 -1.41 -1.03
C ALA A 417 -15.32 -0.42 0.10
N ASP A 418 -14.09 0.09 0.11
CA ASP A 418 -13.68 1.21 0.95
C ASP A 418 -13.66 2.49 0.11
N PHE A 419 -14.46 3.45 0.52
CA PHE A 419 -14.53 4.79 -0.06
C PHE A 419 -13.75 5.76 0.81
N ILE A 420 -12.78 6.46 0.23
CA ILE A 420 -11.91 7.40 0.97
C ILE A 420 -12.06 8.79 0.39
N ALA A 421 -12.31 9.77 1.24
CA ALA A 421 -12.42 11.17 0.83
C ALA A 421 -11.81 12.11 1.87
N VAL A 422 -11.54 13.34 1.44
CA VAL A 422 -11.10 14.43 2.31
C VAL A 422 -12.06 15.61 2.20
N ALA A 423 -12.27 16.31 3.32
CA ALA A 423 -13.17 17.45 3.36
C ALA A 423 -12.61 18.68 2.62
N ASN A 424 -11.30 18.88 2.68
CA ASN A 424 -10.65 20.05 2.11
C ASN A 424 -9.70 19.62 0.99
N PRO A 425 -9.92 20.07 -0.26
CA PRO A 425 -9.01 19.76 -1.36
C PRO A 425 -7.72 20.58 -1.25
N ALA A 426 -6.59 19.99 -1.67
CA ALA A 426 -5.32 20.71 -1.74
C ALA A 426 -5.30 21.81 -2.83
N ARG A 427 -6.13 21.68 -3.84
CA ARG A 427 -6.27 22.61 -4.96
C ARG A 427 -7.75 22.96 -5.17
N PRO A 428 -8.32 23.88 -4.40
CA PRO A 428 -9.73 24.29 -4.55
C PRO A 428 -9.94 25.02 -5.88
N LEU A 429 -11.03 24.68 -6.56
CA LEU A 429 -11.46 25.30 -7.81
C LEU A 429 -12.97 25.56 -7.78
N LYS A 430 -13.37 26.63 -8.45
CA LYS A 430 -14.77 26.95 -8.73
C LYS A 430 -15.02 26.94 -10.22
N ASP A 431 -16.19 26.46 -10.63
CA ASP A 431 -16.64 26.58 -12.00
C ASP A 431 -17.40 27.91 -12.17
N GLU A 432 -16.67 28.94 -12.60
CA GLU A 432 -17.22 30.29 -12.74
C GLU A 432 -18.25 30.41 -13.86
N THR A 433 -18.28 29.46 -14.79
CA THR A 433 -19.18 29.51 -15.96
C THR A 433 -20.41 28.65 -15.85
N GLY A 434 -20.39 27.55 -15.17
CA GLY A 434 -21.49 26.60 -14.99
C GLY A 434 -22.42 26.45 -16.20
N ASP A 435 -23.24 25.43 -16.26
CA ASP A 435 -24.23 25.26 -17.35
C ASP A 435 -25.62 25.83 -17.00
N GLY A 436 -25.78 26.34 -15.78
CA GLY A 436 -27.04 26.88 -15.27
C GLY A 436 -28.15 25.83 -15.12
N LYS A 437 -27.80 24.55 -15.13
CA LYS A 437 -28.73 23.41 -15.02
C LYS A 437 -28.26 22.42 -13.95
N ALA A 438 -27.17 21.67 -14.23
CA ALA A 438 -26.58 20.74 -13.30
C ALA A 438 -25.52 21.43 -12.42
N VAL A 439 -24.87 22.47 -12.93
CA VAL A 439 -23.81 23.22 -12.25
C VAL A 439 -24.10 24.71 -12.32
N GLU A 440 -24.28 25.34 -11.17
CA GLU A 440 -24.42 26.79 -11.11
C GLU A 440 -23.10 27.52 -11.26
N PRO A 441 -23.06 28.72 -11.90
CA PRO A 441 -21.86 29.54 -11.96
C PRO A 441 -21.31 29.84 -10.54
N GLY A 442 -20.02 29.66 -10.36
CA GLY A 442 -19.33 29.82 -9.09
C GLY A 442 -19.40 28.62 -8.14
N GLN A 443 -19.93 27.49 -8.60
CA GLN A 443 -20.02 26.28 -7.81
C GLN A 443 -18.64 25.70 -7.48
N ASP A 444 -18.48 25.29 -6.22
CA ASP A 444 -17.28 24.58 -5.75
C ASP A 444 -17.20 23.19 -6.40
N VAL A 445 -16.15 22.95 -7.16
CA VAL A 445 -15.94 21.68 -7.87
C VAL A 445 -15.75 20.51 -6.89
N HIS A 446 -15.14 20.76 -5.72
CA HIS A 446 -14.96 19.73 -4.70
C HIS A 446 -16.31 19.28 -4.12
N ASN A 447 -17.26 20.19 -3.93
CA ASN A 447 -18.60 19.82 -3.48
C ASN A 447 -19.32 18.91 -4.49
N LEU A 448 -19.17 19.17 -5.80
CA LEU A 448 -19.67 18.26 -6.84
C LEU A 448 -19.01 16.89 -6.78
N PHE A 449 -17.71 16.88 -6.55
CA PHE A 449 -16.93 15.65 -6.41
C PHE A 449 -17.41 14.83 -5.21
N LEU A 450 -17.53 15.45 -4.03
CA LEU A 450 -17.99 14.76 -2.81
C LEU A 450 -19.46 14.34 -2.87
N ALA A 451 -20.31 15.07 -3.61
CA ALA A 451 -21.68 14.63 -3.86
C ALA A 451 -21.73 13.25 -4.53
N ASN A 452 -20.79 12.97 -5.44
CA ASN A 452 -20.64 11.63 -6.04
C ASN A 452 -20.21 10.58 -5.02
N PHE A 453 -19.25 10.90 -4.15
CA PHE A 453 -18.82 10.01 -3.05
C PHE A 453 -20.02 9.59 -2.18
N PHE A 454 -20.81 10.54 -1.71
CA PHE A 454 -21.97 10.24 -0.88
C PHE A 454 -23.08 9.52 -1.64
N ALA A 455 -23.31 9.89 -2.90
CA ALA A 455 -24.34 9.27 -3.73
C ALA A 455 -24.04 7.80 -4.02
N GLN A 456 -22.77 7.44 -4.28
CA GLN A 456 -22.39 6.06 -4.61
C GLN A 456 -22.58 5.12 -3.41
N THR A 457 -22.13 5.51 -2.23
CA THR A 457 -22.33 4.69 -1.01
C THR A 457 -23.80 4.55 -0.64
N LYS A 458 -24.61 5.61 -0.83
CA LYS A 458 -26.05 5.56 -0.64
C LYS A 458 -26.73 4.61 -1.64
N ALA A 459 -26.41 4.71 -2.91
CA ALA A 459 -26.98 3.86 -3.96
C ALA A 459 -26.61 2.37 -3.78
N LEU A 460 -25.37 2.08 -3.40
CA LEU A 460 -24.92 0.72 -3.09
C LEU A 460 -25.69 0.11 -1.94
N ALA A 461 -25.88 0.86 -0.86
CA ALA A 461 -26.58 0.38 0.33
C ALA A 461 -28.07 0.16 0.09
N PHE A 462 -28.75 1.14 -0.47
CA PHE A 462 -30.22 1.20 -0.52
C PHE A 462 -30.82 0.79 -1.87
N GLY A 463 -30.06 0.88 -2.95
CA GLY A 463 -30.51 0.54 -4.29
C GLY A 463 -31.72 1.35 -4.77
N LYS A 464 -32.45 0.79 -5.72
CA LYS A 464 -33.72 1.29 -6.26
C LYS A 464 -34.61 0.10 -6.58
N THR A 465 -35.77 0.01 -5.90
CA THR A 465 -36.68 -1.12 -6.07
C THR A 465 -37.41 -1.08 -7.41
N ALA A 466 -37.97 -2.22 -7.83
CA ALA A 466 -38.79 -2.30 -9.04
C ALA A 466 -40.02 -1.37 -8.97
N ASP A 467 -40.64 -1.23 -7.80
CA ASP A 467 -41.80 -0.34 -7.59
C ASP A 467 -41.40 1.12 -7.71
N GLU A 468 -40.24 1.52 -7.20
CA GLU A 468 -39.71 2.86 -7.40
C GLU A 468 -39.43 3.14 -8.89
N VAL A 469 -38.91 2.17 -9.65
CA VAL A 469 -38.70 2.29 -11.11
C VAL A 469 -40.04 2.44 -11.85
N ARG A 470 -41.07 1.65 -11.48
CA ARG A 470 -42.41 1.79 -12.06
C ARG A 470 -43.06 3.15 -11.75
N ALA A 471 -42.86 3.63 -10.52
CA ALA A 471 -43.36 4.95 -10.09
C ALA A 471 -42.76 6.11 -10.89
N GLU A 472 -41.58 5.94 -11.46
CA GLU A 472 -40.95 6.90 -12.38
C GLU A 472 -41.52 6.84 -13.82
N GLY A 473 -42.49 5.97 -14.10
CA GLY A 473 -43.17 5.86 -15.37
C GLY A 473 -42.65 4.77 -16.30
N THR A 474 -41.78 3.89 -15.83
CA THR A 474 -41.32 2.72 -16.62
C THR A 474 -42.40 1.65 -16.59
N THR A 475 -42.89 1.24 -17.76
CA THR A 475 -44.02 0.27 -17.90
C THR A 475 -43.57 -1.09 -18.49
N ASP A 476 -42.45 -1.14 -19.16
CA ASP A 476 -41.87 -2.40 -19.70
C ASP A 476 -41.16 -3.15 -18.57
N GLU A 477 -41.65 -4.33 -18.22
CA GLU A 477 -41.11 -5.12 -17.10
C GLU A 477 -39.67 -5.59 -17.32
N ALA A 478 -39.22 -5.78 -18.55
CA ALA A 478 -37.81 -6.09 -18.83
C ALA A 478 -36.92 -4.86 -18.51
N ILE A 479 -37.39 -3.68 -18.81
CA ILE A 479 -36.70 -2.43 -18.49
C ILE A 479 -36.80 -2.13 -16.99
N VAL A 480 -37.93 -2.41 -16.35
CA VAL A 480 -38.06 -2.30 -14.87
C VAL A 480 -36.99 -3.19 -14.22
N ALA A 481 -36.87 -4.45 -14.63
CA ALA A 481 -35.86 -5.36 -14.10
C ALA A 481 -34.43 -4.85 -14.31
N ALA A 482 -34.11 -4.35 -15.52
CA ALA A 482 -32.80 -3.81 -15.86
C ALA A 482 -32.46 -2.52 -15.08
N ARG A 483 -33.45 -1.70 -14.70
CA ARG A 483 -33.28 -0.46 -13.94
C ARG A 483 -33.38 -0.64 -12.42
N THR A 484 -33.64 -1.86 -11.96
CA THR A 484 -33.69 -2.19 -10.53
C THR A 484 -32.28 -2.36 -9.97
N PHE A 485 -32.01 -1.75 -8.85
CA PHE A 485 -30.77 -1.89 -8.08
C PHE A 485 -31.09 -2.59 -6.78
N THR A 486 -30.49 -3.75 -6.56
CA THR A 486 -30.82 -4.60 -5.39
C THR A 486 -30.43 -3.97 -4.07
N GLY A 487 -29.49 -3.02 -4.05
CA GLY A 487 -28.92 -2.51 -2.82
C GLY A 487 -28.17 -3.60 -2.05
N ASN A 488 -28.00 -3.40 -0.75
CA ASN A 488 -27.31 -4.34 0.15
C ASN A 488 -25.87 -4.69 -0.34
N LYS A 489 -25.21 -3.70 -0.94
CA LYS A 489 -23.80 -3.78 -1.33
C LYS A 489 -22.99 -3.03 -0.27
N PRO A 490 -22.11 -3.74 0.46
CA PRO A 490 -21.42 -3.16 1.61
C PRO A 490 -20.37 -2.15 1.21
N SER A 491 -20.27 -1.07 1.97
CA SER A 491 -19.17 -0.11 1.87
C SER A 491 -18.74 0.39 3.24
N THR A 492 -17.46 0.74 3.34
CA THR A 492 -16.90 1.52 4.43
C THR A 492 -16.56 2.90 3.89
N SER A 493 -16.93 3.95 4.60
CA SER A 493 -16.57 5.32 4.24
C SER A 493 -15.53 5.86 5.21
N ILE A 494 -14.40 6.34 4.69
CA ILE A 494 -13.32 6.96 5.44
C ILE A 494 -13.22 8.42 5.03
N LEU A 495 -13.46 9.31 5.98
CA LEU A 495 -13.40 10.75 5.76
C LEU A 495 -12.32 11.36 6.65
N ALA A 496 -11.43 12.14 6.05
CA ALA A 496 -10.36 12.88 6.73
C ALA A 496 -10.51 14.40 6.47
N PRO A 497 -9.93 15.27 7.31
CA PRO A 497 -10.01 16.72 7.11
C PRO A 497 -9.36 17.19 5.80
N ALA A 498 -8.17 16.68 5.49
CA ALA A 498 -7.38 16.99 4.29
C ALA A 498 -6.34 15.89 4.06
N LEU A 499 -5.81 15.79 2.85
CA LEU A 499 -4.73 14.84 2.54
C LEU A 499 -3.37 15.44 2.93
N THR A 500 -3.11 15.47 4.23
CA THR A 500 -1.86 15.93 4.82
C THR A 500 -0.83 14.80 4.89
N PRO A 501 0.47 15.08 5.12
CA PRO A 501 1.45 14.04 5.41
C PRO A 501 1.01 13.10 6.53
N SER A 502 0.48 13.64 7.64
CA SER A 502 -0.05 12.86 8.75
C SER A 502 -1.19 11.94 8.32
N VAL A 503 -2.17 12.44 7.56
CA VAL A 503 -3.32 11.63 7.09
C VAL A 503 -2.87 10.50 6.16
N VAL A 504 -1.90 10.73 5.27
CA VAL A 504 -1.35 9.66 4.44
C VAL A 504 -0.69 8.57 5.30
N GLY A 505 0.08 8.96 6.31
CA GLY A 505 0.65 8.02 7.29
C GLY A 505 -0.44 7.24 8.05
N GLN A 506 -1.50 7.91 8.46
CA GLN A 506 -2.64 7.28 9.14
C GLN A 506 -3.35 6.25 8.24
N LEU A 507 -3.57 6.57 6.98
CA LEU A 507 -4.19 5.64 6.03
C LEU A 507 -3.33 4.40 5.81
N ILE A 508 -2.02 4.54 5.67
CA ILE A 508 -1.12 3.39 5.50
C ILE A 508 -1.13 2.52 6.75
N ALA A 509 -0.95 3.09 7.92
CA ALA A 509 -0.96 2.36 9.19
C ALA A 509 -2.30 1.64 9.43
N LEU A 510 -3.42 2.27 9.06
CA LEU A 510 -4.75 1.64 9.13
C LEU A 510 -4.76 0.31 8.35
N TYR A 511 -4.32 0.31 7.11
CA TYR A 511 -4.30 -0.91 6.30
C TYR A 511 -3.23 -1.91 6.74
N GLU A 512 -2.08 -1.47 7.24
CA GLU A 512 -1.10 -2.37 7.85
C GLU A 512 -1.71 -3.17 9.01
N HIS A 513 -2.49 -2.51 9.86
CA HIS A 513 -3.13 -3.16 11.00
C HIS A 513 -4.38 -3.97 10.64
N ILE A 514 -5.09 -3.61 9.56
CA ILE A 514 -6.14 -4.45 8.99
C ILE A 514 -5.54 -5.78 8.52
N VAL A 515 -4.47 -5.73 7.76
CA VAL A 515 -3.73 -6.91 7.28
C VAL A 515 -3.25 -7.78 8.44
N PHE A 516 -2.69 -7.15 9.47
CA PHE A 516 -2.27 -7.84 10.69
C PHE A 516 -3.43 -8.56 11.38
N THR A 517 -4.58 -7.90 11.51
CA THR A 517 -5.78 -8.47 12.13
C THR A 517 -6.27 -9.70 11.38
N GLU A 518 -6.43 -9.58 10.07
CA GLU A 518 -6.87 -10.70 9.22
C GLU A 518 -5.88 -11.85 9.28
N GLY A 519 -4.58 -11.57 9.13
CA GLY A 519 -3.52 -12.59 9.17
C GLY A 519 -3.47 -13.35 10.51
N THR A 520 -3.70 -12.65 11.62
CA THR A 520 -3.77 -13.28 12.93
C THR A 520 -4.99 -14.19 13.06
N ILE A 521 -6.16 -13.74 12.59
CA ILE A 521 -7.38 -14.55 12.62
C ILE A 521 -7.20 -15.84 11.80
N TRP A 522 -6.63 -15.73 10.60
CA TRP A 522 -6.34 -16.91 9.76
C TRP A 522 -5.15 -17.74 10.24
N GLY A 523 -4.36 -17.24 11.18
CA GLY A 523 -3.19 -17.89 11.73
C GLY A 523 -2.01 -17.99 10.76
N ILE A 524 -1.92 -17.08 9.81
CA ILE A 524 -0.89 -17.08 8.75
C ILE A 524 0.26 -16.12 9.06
N ASP A 525 1.45 -16.39 8.51
CA ASP A 525 2.57 -15.46 8.55
C ASP A 525 2.40 -14.38 7.48
N SER A 526 2.00 -13.18 7.93
CA SER A 526 1.79 -12.03 7.06
C SER A 526 3.09 -11.32 6.64
N PHE A 527 4.25 -11.75 7.14
CA PHE A 527 5.49 -10.99 7.04
C PHE A 527 6.56 -11.61 6.14
N ASP A 528 6.39 -12.86 5.74
CA ASP A 528 7.21 -13.52 4.72
C ASP A 528 6.63 -13.39 3.29
N GLN A 529 7.35 -13.89 2.29
CA GLN A 529 6.95 -13.85 0.88
C GLN A 529 7.55 -15.00 0.06
N TRP A 530 7.56 -16.22 0.57
CA TRP A 530 8.14 -17.38 -0.12
C TRP A 530 7.56 -17.63 -1.52
N GLY A 531 6.30 -17.23 -1.75
CA GLY A 531 5.59 -17.41 -3.02
C GLY A 531 6.19 -16.71 -4.23
N VAL A 532 7.07 -15.71 -4.03
CA VAL A 532 7.71 -14.96 -5.12
C VAL A 532 9.12 -15.47 -5.46
N GLU A 533 9.65 -16.45 -4.72
CA GLU A 533 11.05 -16.90 -4.88
C GLU A 533 11.22 -17.85 -6.07
N LEU A 534 10.27 -18.75 -6.31
CA LEU A 534 10.38 -19.75 -7.39
C LEU A 534 10.51 -19.10 -8.77
N GLY A 535 9.68 -18.09 -9.06
CA GLY A 535 9.72 -17.38 -10.34
C GLY A 535 11.06 -16.74 -10.62
N LYS A 536 11.70 -16.14 -9.62
CA LYS A 536 13.05 -15.54 -9.74
C LYS A 536 14.10 -16.60 -10.07
N GLN A 537 14.07 -17.74 -9.39
CA GLN A 537 14.99 -18.85 -9.65
C GLN A 537 14.84 -19.39 -11.08
N LEU A 538 13.61 -19.63 -11.50
CA LEU A 538 13.30 -20.13 -12.84
C LEU A 538 13.69 -19.13 -13.93
N ALA A 539 13.50 -17.83 -13.73
CA ALA A 539 13.90 -16.82 -14.69
C ALA A 539 15.40 -16.89 -15.02
N LEU A 540 16.25 -17.04 -13.99
CA LEU A 540 17.69 -17.19 -14.19
C LEU A 540 18.06 -18.48 -14.90
N GLN A 541 17.32 -19.57 -14.66
CA GLN A 541 17.54 -20.87 -15.34
C GLN A 541 17.08 -20.85 -16.80
N ILE A 542 16.03 -20.10 -17.10
CA ILE A 542 15.44 -20.00 -18.43
C ILE A 542 16.20 -18.99 -19.32
N ALA A 543 16.83 -17.98 -18.73
CA ALA A 543 17.48 -16.90 -19.48
C ALA A 543 18.43 -17.41 -20.60
N PRO A 544 19.29 -18.42 -20.41
CA PRO A 544 20.13 -18.95 -21.48
C PRO A 544 19.33 -19.46 -22.69
N ALA A 545 18.18 -20.11 -22.44
CA ALA A 545 17.30 -20.59 -23.53
C ALA A 545 16.71 -19.42 -24.33
N VAL A 546 16.35 -18.32 -23.66
CA VAL A 546 15.86 -17.10 -24.31
C VAL A 546 16.96 -16.42 -25.13
N ASP A 547 18.23 -16.55 -24.72
CA ASP A 547 19.40 -16.08 -25.46
C ASP A 547 19.81 -17.03 -26.60
N GLY A 548 19.12 -18.17 -26.79
CA GLY A 548 19.30 -19.07 -27.91
C GLY A 548 20.11 -20.35 -27.59
N ASP A 549 20.39 -20.66 -26.32
CA ASP A 549 21.03 -21.90 -25.92
C ASP A 549 20.07 -23.09 -26.17
N ALA A 550 20.50 -23.99 -27.07
CA ALA A 550 19.67 -25.11 -27.52
C ALA A 550 19.47 -26.17 -26.42
N ASP A 551 20.48 -26.43 -25.59
CA ASP A 551 20.40 -27.42 -24.52
C ASP A 551 19.51 -26.92 -23.38
N ALA A 552 19.62 -25.64 -23.01
CA ALA A 552 18.73 -24.99 -22.07
C ALA A 552 17.29 -24.98 -22.57
N LEU A 553 17.06 -24.71 -23.87
CA LEU A 553 15.74 -24.79 -24.51
C LEU A 553 15.18 -26.22 -24.48
N ALA A 554 16.01 -27.21 -24.80
CA ALA A 554 15.60 -28.62 -24.84
C ALA A 554 15.13 -29.14 -23.46
N SER A 555 15.69 -28.58 -22.39
CA SER A 555 15.37 -28.96 -21.01
C SER A 555 14.02 -28.44 -20.49
N GLN A 556 13.38 -27.51 -21.22
CA GLN A 556 12.11 -26.90 -20.80
C GLN A 556 10.91 -27.82 -21.07
N ASP A 557 9.81 -27.61 -20.33
CA ASP A 557 8.53 -28.22 -20.67
C ASP A 557 8.07 -27.81 -22.07
N SER A 558 7.12 -28.57 -22.63
CA SER A 558 6.67 -28.37 -24.02
C SER A 558 6.09 -26.99 -24.30
N SER A 559 5.39 -26.39 -23.35
CA SER A 559 4.77 -25.06 -23.51
C SER A 559 5.84 -23.96 -23.47
N THR A 560 6.68 -23.97 -22.45
CA THR A 560 7.79 -22.99 -22.32
C THR A 560 8.73 -23.06 -23.51
N LYS A 561 9.11 -24.27 -23.94
CA LYS A 561 9.93 -24.51 -25.15
C LYS A 561 9.28 -23.92 -26.40
N ALA A 562 8.01 -24.19 -26.65
CA ALA A 562 7.31 -23.71 -27.83
C ALA A 562 7.22 -22.18 -27.86
N LEU A 563 6.95 -21.55 -26.70
CA LEU A 563 6.88 -20.10 -26.59
C LEU A 563 8.25 -19.44 -26.81
N ILE A 564 9.31 -19.96 -26.22
CA ILE A 564 10.68 -19.45 -26.42
C ILE A 564 11.10 -19.63 -27.89
N ALA A 565 10.85 -20.80 -28.50
CA ALA A 565 11.14 -21.02 -29.92
C ALA A 565 10.40 -20.01 -30.80
N LYS A 566 9.14 -19.74 -30.51
CA LYS A 566 8.36 -18.74 -31.24
C LYS A 566 8.87 -17.32 -31.02
N TYR A 567 9.26 -16.99 -29.78
CA TYR A 567 9.89 -15.71 -29.49
C TYR A 567 11.18 -15.53 -30.30
N LEU A 568 12.07 -16.52 -30.34
CA LEU A 568 13.31 -16.46 -31.13
C LEU A 568 13.06 -16.32 -32.63
N GLU A 569 12.01 -16.99 -33.17
CA GLU A 569 11.57 -16.81 -34.55
C GLU A 569 11.11 -15.38 -34.87
N LEU A 570 10.39 -14.75 -33.92
CA LEU A 570 9.84 -13.42 -34.08
C LEU A 570 10.85 -12.30 -33.77
N ARG A 571 11.90 -12.60 -33.05
CA ARG A 571 12.94 -11.64 -32.65
C ARG A 571 13.73 -11.20 -33.88
N LYS A 572 13.81 -9.90 -34.17
CA LYS A 572 14.56 -9.31 -35.28
C LYS A 572 15.95 -8.83 -34.83
#